data_dafde9865bb3d8b47466099bc0a7fa4f
#
_entry.id   dafde9865bb3d8b47466099bc0a7fa4f
#
_cell.length_a   1.000
_cell.length_b   1.000
_cell.length_c   1.000
_cell.angle_alpha   90.00
_cell.angle_beta   90.00
_cell.angle_gamma   90.00
#
_symmetry.space_group_name_H-M   'P 1'
#
loop_
_entity.id
_entity.type
_entity.pdbx_description
1 polymer ?
#
loop_
_entity_poly.entity_id
_entity_poly.type
_entity_poly.pdbx_seq_one_letter_code
_entity_poly.pdbx_strand_id
1 'polypeptide(L)'
;MPLKMRFVSVFATTLVGVFASSFCTSSGWTPVWRDDFSGSSLDSASWNIEDGADGGMCRSAYCTPANVGVHDGALWLASKREALNGKNFSTGAVHTAGKRTYTARDGSYRVCVSSRLPGHSSPPGAAQGLWPAIWMMPNDNSCDPDEGETDILEQISGKPEMYATYHWQTTWPATNCSYPTGHKSLDNHVDLPNWNSTFHEFALERTLDYVAFVYDGETIANTSGTDALVWDMPFYLIINTAIGGAWPGEANASTIFPVAHTVDYVVVARKT
;
A
#
# COMPACT_ATOMS: atom_id res chain seq x y z
N MET A 1 31.40 -59.56 18.44
CA MET A 1 30.58 -58.52 19.07
C MET A 1 30.00 -57.63 17.95
N PRO A 2 28.71 -57.62 17.70
CA PRO A 2 28.14 -56.78 16.65
C PRO A 2 27.87 -55.36 17.20
N LEU A 3 28.31 -54.36 16.44
CA LEU A 3 28.16 -52.94 16.70
C LEU A 3 26.68 -52.55 16.51
N LYS A 4 26.01 -52.10 17.56
CA LYS A 4 24.64 -51.59 17.47
C LYS A 4 24.66 -50.13 16.96
N MET A 5 24.20 -49.93 15.72
CA MET A 5 23.93 -48.63 15.14
C MET A 5 22.68 -48.00 15.80
N ARG A 6 22.84 -46.89 16.49
CA ARG A 6 21.73 -46.08 17.03
C ARG A 6 21.27 -45.14 15.94
N PHE A 7 20.03 -45.29 15.50
CA PHE A 7 19.36 -44.27 14.68
C PHE A 7 18.92 -43.11 15.58
N VAL A 8 19.41 -41.91 15.30
CA VAL A 8 18.91 -40.70 15.90
C VAL A 8 17.80 -40.20 14.98
N SER A 9 16.55 -40.28 15.43
CA SER A 9 15.42 -39.65 14.74
C SER A 9 15.47 -38.17 14.99
N VAL A 10 15.77 -37.39 13.95
CA VAL A 10 15.60 -35.94 13.95
C VAL A 10 14.11 -35.66 13.71
N PHE A 11 13.41 -35.26 14.77
CA PHE A 11 12.07 -34.69 14.62
C PHE A 11 12.20 -33.31 14.03
N ALA A 12 11.76 -33.14 12.79
CA ALA A 12 11.54 -31.80 12.20
C ALA A 12 10.33 -31.18 12.92
N THR A 13 10.58 -30.26 13.82
CA THR A 13 9.57 -29.40 14.38
C THR A 13 9.18 -28.40 13.27
N THR A 14 8.04 -28.64 12.62
CA THR A 14 7.37 -27.60 11.82
C THR A 14 6.96 -26.49 12.79
N LEU A 15 7.66 -25.36 12.72
CA LEU A 15 7.16 -24.12 13.29
C LEU A 15 5.88 -23.76 12.52
N VAL A 16 4.74 -24.05 13.10
CA VAL A 16 3.48 -23.44 12.70
C VAL A 16 3.56 -22.01 13.20
N GLY A 17 3.94 -21.09 12.31
CA GLY A 17 3.85 -19.66 12.60
C GLY A 17 2.41 -19.36 12.97
N VAL A 18 2.19 -18.87 14.17
CA VAL A 18 0.91 -18.24 14.56
C VAL A 18 0.85 -16.95 13.76
N PHE A 19 0.24 -16.99 12.57
CA PHE A 19 -0.11 -15.78 11.86
C PHE A 19 -1.09 -15.01 12.75
N ALA A 20 -0.73 -13.80 13.13
CA ALA A 20 -1.69 -12.87 13.73
C ALA A 20 -2.91 -12.85 12.79
N SER A 21 -4.12 -12.94 13.36
CA SER A 21 -5.33 -12.95 12.53
C SER A 21 -5.44 -11.60 11.86
N SER A 22 -5.27 -11.56 10.52
CA SER A 22 -5.47 -10.37 9.71
C SER A 22 -6.92 -9.89 9.84
N PHE A 23 -7.14 -8.58 9.80
CA PHE A 23 -8.48 -7.99 9.73
C PHE A 23 -9.31 -8.58 8.58
N CYS A 24 -8.65 -8.91 7.46
CA CYS A 24 -9.30 -9.54 6.31
C CYS A 24 -9.71 -11.00 6.51
N THR A 25 -9.22 -11.68 7.55
CA THR A 25 -9.56 -13.08 7.86
C THR A 25 -10.40 -13.24 9.12
N SER A 26 -10.93 -12.13 9.67
CA SER A 26 -11.82 -12.15 10.81
C SER A 26 -13.17 -12.79 10.48
N SER A 27 -13.92 -13.19 11.52
CA SER A 27 -15.23 -13.85 11.36
C SER A 27 -16.18 -13.07 10.45
N GLY A 28 -16.85 -13.76 9.52
CA GLY A 28 -17.75 -13.16 8.53
C GLY A 28 -17.07 -12.63 7.28
N TRP A 29 -15.76 -12.90 7.10
CA TRP A 29 -14.99 -12.49 5.93
C TRP A 29 -14.24 -13.67 5.32
N THR A 30 -14.32 -13.81 4.00
CA THR A 30 -13.65 -14.89 3.26
C THR A 30 -12.65 -14.28 2.28
N PRO A 31 -11.36 -14.62 2.37
CA PRO A 31 -10.37 -14.21 1.38
C PRO A 31 -10.77 -14.69 -0.02
N VAL A 32 -10.77 -13.76 -0.98
CA VAL A 32 -11.03 -14.05 -2.40
C VAL A 32 -9.77 -13.91 -3.25
N TRP A 33 -8.76 -13.25 -2.70
CA TRP A 33 -7.42 -13.15 -3.28
C TRP A 33 -6.39 -12.92 -2.19
N ARG A 34 -5.22 -13.52 -2.36
CA ARG A 34 -4.06 -13.35 -1.49
C ARG A 34 -2.78 -13.46 -2.31
N ASP A 35 -1.81 -12.61 -2.00
CA ASP A 35 -0.44 -12.73 -2.46
C ASP A 35 0.49 -12.63 -1.24
N ASP A 36 1.25 -13.68 -0.97
CA ASP A 36 2.23 -13.76 0.12
C ASP A 36 3.66 -13.54 -0.40
N PHE A 37 3.81 -13.18 -1.66
CA PHE A 37 5.10 -12.95 -2.31
C PHE A 37 6.12 -14.06 -2.07
N SER A 38 5.63 -15.31 -1.95
CA SER A 38 6.45 -16.50 -1.65
C SER A 38 7.27 -17.00 -2.83
N GLY A 39 7.07 -16.42 -4.02
CA GLY A 39 7.82 -16.75 -5.24
C GLY A 39 9.17 -16.06 -5.32
N SER A 40 9.77 -16.08 -6.50
CA SER A 40 11.00 -15.36 -6.85
C SER A 40 10.77 -14.20 -7.83
N SER A 41 9.52 -13.95 -8.20
CA SER A 41 9.10 -12.86 -9.09
C SER A 41 7.67 -12.46 -8.79
N LEU A 42 7.34 -11.22 -9.11
CA LEU A 42 5.97 -10.70 -8.99
C LEU A 42 5.04 -11.43 -9.95
N ASP A 43 3.84 -11.81 -9.50
CA ASP A 43 2.82 -12.44 -10.34
C ASP A 43 2.29 -11.46 -11.39
N SER A 44 2.73 -11.59 -12.62
CA SER A 44 2.31 -10.75 -13.74
C SER A 44 0.82 -10.89 -14.12
N ALA A 45 0.11 -11.91 -13.64
CA ALA A 45 -1.33 -12.04 -13.83
C ALA A 45 -2.12 -11.13 -12.87
N SER A 46 -1.53 -10.75 -11.75
CA SER A 46 -2.15 -9.91 -10.72
C SER A 46 -1.61 -8.48 -10.70
N TRP A 47 -0.33 -8.28 -11.03
CA TRP A 47 0.37 -7.02 -10.87
C TRP A 47 0.92 -6.46 -12.18
N ASN A 48 0.90 -5.14 -12.28
CA ASN A 48 1.71 -4.37 -13.20
C ASN A 48 2.86 -3.73 -12.41
N ILE A 49 3.98 -3.53 -13.09
CA ILE A 49 5.11 -2.75 -12.59
C ILE A 49 5.14 -1.45 -13.38
N GLU A 50 5.19 -0.32 -12.69
CA GLU A 50 5.31 0.99 -13.33
C GLU A 50 6.70 1.18 -13.92
N ASP A 51 6.76 1.69 -15.16
CA ASP A 51 8.02 2.05 -15.85
C ASP A 51 7.84 3.41 -16.53
N GLY A 52 8.22 4.46 -15.83
CA GLY A 52 8.01 5.80 -16.33
C GLY A 52 8.32 6.91 -15.34
N ALA A 53 8.19 8.14 -15.83
CA ALA A 53 8.30 9.36 -15.04
C ALA A 53 6.90 9.91 -14.69
N ASP A 54 5.99 9.03 -14.30
CA ASP A 54 4.66 9.40 -13.89
C ASP A 54 4.70 10.39 -12.72
N GLY A 55 4.00 11.51 -12.86
CA GLY A 55 3.91 12.56 -11.86
C GLY A 55 3.11 12.15 -10.61
N GLY A 56 2.27 11.11 -10.67
CA GLY A 56 1.48 10.58 -9.55
C GLY A 56 2.31 9.68 -8.64
N MET A 57 2.64 8.49 -9.10
CA MET A 57 3.29 7.44 -8.29
C MET A 57 4.77 7.70 -7.99
N CYS A 58 5.49 8.45 -8.84
CA CYS A 58 6.95 8.56 -8.75
C CYS A 58 7.45 9.96 -8.40
N ARG A 59 6.71 11.03 -8.75
CA ARG A 59 7.03 12.44 -8.51
C ARG A 59 8.39 12.87 -9.11
N SER A 60 9.36 13.18 -8.26
CA SER A 60 10.72 13.58 -8.67
C SER A 60 11.62 12.40 -9.03
N ALA A 61 11.14 11.16 -8.91
CA ALA A 61 11.84 9.94 -9.29
C ALA A 61 11.38 9.40 -10.65
N TYR A 62 12.13 8.44 -11.19
CA TYR A 62 11.72 7.55 -12.28
C TYR A 62 11.31 6.20 -11.70
N CYS A 63 10.09 5.74 -11.96
CA CYS A 63 9.67 4.39 -11.63
C CYS A 63 10.32 3.39 -12.60
N THR A 64 10.91 2.31 -12.06
CA THR A 64 11.58 1.31 -12.89
C THR A 64 11.38 -0.11 -12.39
N PRO A 65 11.17 -1.08 -13.29
CA PRO A 65 11.11 -2.50 -12.92
C PRO A 65 12.37 -3.02 -12.20
N ALA A 66 13.53 -2.39 -12.44
CA ALA A 66 14.77 -2.74 -11.77
C ALA A 66 14.76 -2.49 -10.26
N ASN A 67 13.77 -1.75 -9.76
CA ASN A 67 13.56 -1.47 -8.35
C ASN A 67 12.42 -2.28 -7.73
N VAL A 68 11.85 -3.24 -8.46
CA VAL A 68 10.81 -4.15 -7.97
C VAL A 68 11.38 -5.57 -7.88
N GLY A 69 11.33 -6.17 -6.71
CA GLY A 69 11.82 -7.53 -6.48
C GLY A 69 10.91 -8.32 -5.55
N VAL A 70 10.91 -9.65 -5.70
CA VAL A 70 10.29 -10.59 -4.77
C VAL A 70 11.38 -11.51 -4.26
N HIS A 71 11.68 -11.44 -2.98
CA HIS A 71 12.64 -12.30 -2.30
C HIS A 71 12.40 -12.28 -0.79
N ASP A 72 12.92 -13.28 -0.11
CA ASP A 72 12.77 -13.46 1.35
C ASP A 72 11.30 -13.48 1.81
N GLY A 73 10.38 -13.95 0.93
CA GLY A 73 8.96 -14.03 1.23
C GLY A 73 8.26 -12.66 1.26
N ALA A 74 8.77 -11.66 0.54
CA ALA A 74 8.20 -10.33 0.51
C ALA A 74 8.38 -9.63 -0.85
N LEU A 75 7.51 -8.68 -1.16
CA LEU A 75 7.70 -7.72 -2.24
C LEU A 75 8.60 -6.58 -1.72
N TRP A 76 9.58 -6.19 -2.52
CA TRP A 76 10.50 -5.10 -2.26
C TRP A 76 10.40 -4.03 -3.34
N LEU A 77 10.06 -2.82 -2.93
CA LEU A 77 10.03 -1.64 -3.78
C LEU A 77 11.18 -0.72 -3.34
N ALA A 78 12.30 -0.81 -4.06
CA ALA A 78 13.51 -0.07 -3.72
C ALA A 78 13.41 1.39 -4.19
N SER A 79 13.94 2.30 -3.38
CA SER A 79 14.14 3.71 -3.73
C SER A 79 15.63 4.02 -3.66
N LYS A 80 16.17 4.70 -4.68
CA LYS A 80 17.61 4.93 -4.83
C LYS A 80 17.90 6.36 -5.26
N ARG A 81 19.06 6.85 -4.84
CA ARG A 81 19.66 8.06 -5.41
C ARG A 81 20.52 7.66 -6.60
N GLU A 82 19.94 7.69 -7.77
CA GLU A 82 20.63 7.39 -9.04
C GLU A 82 20.01 8.19 -10.18
N ALA A 83 20.84 8.62 -11.11
CA ALA A 83 20.36 9.30 -12.32
C ALA A 83 19.77 8.29 -13.28
N LEU A 84 18.49 8.45 -13.62
CA LEU A 84 17.79 7.59 -14.57
C LEU A 84 16.78 8.43 -15.36
N ASN A 85 16.87 8.39 -16.69
CA ASN A 85 15.93 9.05 -17.61
C ASN A 85 15.61 10.52 -17.26
N GLY A 86 16.64 11.29 -16.89
CA GLY A 86 16.49 12.72 -16.55
C GLY A 86 16.02 13.01 -15.14
N LYS A 87 15.81 12.00 -14.30
CA LYS A 87 15.52 12.13 -12.87
C LYS A 87 16.79 11.83 -12.04
N ASN A 88 16.87 12.36 -10.82
CA ASN A 88 17.98 12.14 -9.89
C ASN A 88 17.75 10.98 -8.91
N PHE A 89 16.54 10.40 -8.97
CA PHE A 89 16.11 9.29 -8.12
C PHE A 89 15.38 8.27 -8.96
N SER A 90 15.43 7.02 -8.53
CA SER A 90 14.60 5.95 -9.04
C SER A 90 13.83 5.27 -7.91
N THR A 91 12.66 4.68 -8.23
CA THR A 91 11.82 3.99 -7.26
C THR A 91 11.09 2.82 -7.90
N GLY A 92 10.57 1.90 -7.08
CA GLY A 92 9.66 0.84 -7.50
C GLY A 92 8.21 1.21 -7.19
N ALA A 93 7.30 0.88 -8.11
CA ALA A 93 5.87 0.99 -7.92
C ALA A 93 5.14 -0.15 -8.62
N VAL A 94 4.07 -0.66 -7.99
CA VAL A 94 3.24 -1.73 -8.52
C VAL A 94 1.76 -1.41 -8.37
N HIS A 95 0.93 -1.92 -9.30
CA HIS A 95 -0.51 -1.73 -9.22
C HIS A 95 -1.28 -2.88 -9.87
N THR A 96 -2.58 -2.99 -9.54
CA THR A 96 -3.42 -4.08 -10.06
C THR A 96 -4.38 -3.64 -11.17
N ALA A 97 -4.26 -2.43 -11.73
CA ALA A 97 -5.12 -1.88 -12.78
C ALA A 97 -5.29 -2.85 -13.96
N GLY A 98 -6.54 -3.06 -14.40
CA GLY A 98 -6.87 -3.95 -15.51
C GLY A 98 -6.68 -5.44 -15.22
N LYS A 99 -6.16 -5.83 -14.04
CA LYS A 99 -5.93 -7.22 -13.64
C LYS A 99 -6.77 -7.64 -12.45
N ARG A 100 -6.77 -6.85 -11.38
CA ARG A 100 -7.60 -7.06 -10.20
C ARG A 100 -8.23 -5.76 -9.76
N THR A 101 -9.55 -5.74 -9.82
CA THR A 101 -10.37 -4.60 -9.40
C THR A 101 -11.51 -5.09 -8.53
N TYR A 102 -11.96 -4.25 -7.62
CA TYR A 102 -12.99 -4.58 -6.65
C TYR A 102 -14.05 -3.47 -6.58
N THR A 103 -15.31 -3.86 -6.56
CA THR A 103 -16.46 -2.95 -6.37
C THR A 103 -17.33 -3.46 -5.23
N ALA A 104 -17.94 -2.56 -4.48
CA ALA A 104 -18.86 -2.91 -3.40
C ALA A 104 -20.20 -3.46 -3.91
N ARG A 105 -20.54 -3.29 -5.21
CA ARG A 105 -21.69 -3.93 -5.84
C ARG A 105 -21.63 -5.45 -5.81
N ASP A 106 -20.44 -6.00 -5.92
CA ASP A 106 -20.21 -7.45 -5.85
C ASP A 106 -20.16 -7.97 -4.41
N GLY A 107 -20.55 -7.14 -3.45
CA GLY A 107 -20.49 -7.36 -2.01
C GLY A 107 -19.41 -6.52 -1.34
N SER A 108 -19.62 -6.17 -0.07
CA SER A 108 -18.64 -5.45 0.73
C SER A 108 -17.28 -6.16 0.70
N TYR A 109 -16.19 -5.40 0.65
CA TYR A 109 -14.87 -5.97 0.60
C TYR A 109 -13.88 -5.29 1.54
N ARG A 110 -12.83 -6.03 1.89
CA ARG A 110 -11.68 -5.54 2.63
C ARG A 110 -10.42 -5.72 1.80
N VAL A 111 -9.50 -4.77 1.91
CA VAL A 111 -8.13 -4.87 1.41
C VAL A 111 -7.22 -4.73 2.62
N CYS A 112 -6.32 -5.68 2.82
CA CYS A 112 -5.34 -5.66 3.90
C CYS A 112 -3.95 -5.81 3.31
N VAL A 113 -3.03 -4.95 3.72
CA VAL A 113 -1.63 -4.94 3.29
C VAL A 113 -0.74 -4.92 4.53
N SER A 114 0.05 -5.98 4.72
CA SER A 114 1.09 -6.00 5.74
C SER A 114 2.36 -5.40 5.16
N SER A 115 2.80 -4.28 5.72
CA SER A 115 3.90 -3.52 5.15
C SER A 115 4.81 -2.91 6.20
N ARG A 116 6.10 -2.80 5.84
CA ARG A 116 7.13 -2.05 6.56
C ARG A 116 7.62 -0.92 5.65
N LEU A 117 7.52 0.31 6.14
CA LEU A 117 7.76 1.49 5.32
C LEU A 117 9.25 1.78 5.11
N PRO A 118 9.61 2.42 3.98
CA PRO A 118 10.99 2.72 3.63
C PRO A 118 11.54 3.90 4.43
N GLY A 119 12.83 3.89 4.71
CA GLY A 119 13.54 5.03 5.29
C GLY A 119 14.16 4.72 6.64
N HIS A 120 14.72 5.75 7.21
CA HIS A 120 15.40 5.72 8.51
C HIS A 120 14.79 6.76 9.44
N SER A 121 14.49 6.36 10.67
CA SER A 121 13.96 7.25 11.71
C SER A 121 15.04 8.16 12.32
N SER A 122 16.31 7.86 12.06
CA SER A 122 17.47 8.59 12.59
C SER A 122 18.64 8.56 11.57
N PRO A 123 19.43 9.64 11.47
CA PRO A 123 19.27 10.96 12.13
C PRO A 123 18.05 11.74 11.60
N PRO A 124 17.67 12.87 12.21
CA PRO A 124 16.61 13.73 11.70
C PRO A 124 16.83 14.10 10.23
N GLY A 125 15.78 13.98 9.40
CA GLY A 125 15.86 14.24 7.96
C GLY A 125 16.35 13.04 7.12
N ALA A 126 16.68 11.90 7.74
CA ALA A 126 17.15 10.71 7.03
C ALA A 126 16.14 10.11 6.04
N ALA A 127 14.86 10.41 6.20
CA ALA A 127 13.79 10.02 5.29
C ALA A 127 13.13 11.22 4.56
N GLN A 128 13.77 12.41 4.59
CA GLN A 128 13.22 13.61 3.95
C GLN A 128 12.91 13.37 2.48
N GLY A 129 11.69 13.75 2.05
CA GLY A 129 11.22 13.62 0.69
C GLY A 129 10.72 12.23 0.30
N LEU A 130 10.77 11.22 1.18
CA LEU A 130 10.14 9.92 0.95
C LEU A 130 8.63 10.02 1.22
N TRP A 131 7.85 9.41 0.33
CA TRP A 131 6.39 9.39 0.40
C TRP A 131 5.87 7.99 0.02
N PRO A 132 5.97 7.02 0.93
CA PRO A 132 5.34 5.72 0.73
C PRO A 132 3.82 5.83 0.82
N ALA A 133 3.13 5.09 -0.06
CA ALA A 133 1.68 5.03 -0.12
C ALA A 133 1.17 3.61 -0.42
N ILE A 134 0.00 3.30 0.15
CA ILE A 134 -0.86 2.18 -0.17
C ILE A 134 -2.23 2.78 -0.42
N TRP A 135 -2.72 2.73 -1.64
CA TRP A 135 -3.90 3.47 -2.05
C TRP A 135 -4.68 2.79 -3.16
N MET A 136 -5.88 3.25 -3.42
CA MET A 136 -6.75 2.70 -4.46
C MET A 136 -7.34 3.81 -5.32
N MET A 137 -7.35 3.56 -6.63
CA MET A 137 -7.93 4.42 -7.64
C MET A 137 -9.06 3.69 -8.37
N PRO A 138 -10.08 4.42 -8.86
CA PRO A 138 -11.06 3.86 -9.77
C PRO A 138 -10.40 3.43 -11.09
N ASN A 139 -10.87 2.31 -11.63
CA ASN A 139 -10.33 1.78 -12.90
C ASN A 139 -10.70 2.66 -14.11
N ASP A 140 -11.70 3.50 -13.96
CA ASP A 140 -12.01 4.62 -14.85
C ASP A 140 -11.50 5.90 -14.20
N ASN A 141 -10.26 6.24 -14.47
CA ASN A 141 -9.54 7.36 -13.86
C ASN A 141 -9.82 8.66 -14.61
N SER A 142 -11.09 9.01 -14.82
CA SER A 142 -11.46 10.18 -15.60
C SER A 142 -11.38 11.49 -14.82
N CYS A 143 -11.48 11.45 -13.48
CA CYS A 143 -11.49 12.64 -12.61
C CYS A 143 -10.70 12.44 -11.30
N ASP A 144 -9.43 12.05 -11.39
CA ASP A 144 -8.51 11.97 -10.24
C ASP A 144 -8.36 13.33 -9.50
N PRO A 145 -8.47 13.40 -8.15
CA PRO A 145 -8.81 12.36 -7.16
C PRO A 145 -10.33 12.26 -6.86
N ASP A 146 -11.15 13.04 -7.56
CA ASP A 146 -12.55 13.34 -7.20
C ASP A 146 -13.51 12.15 -7.34
N GLU A 147 -13.09 11.05 -7.97
CA GLU A 147 -13.89 9.84 -8.17
C GLU A 147 -13.67 8.77 -7.09
N GLY A 148 -13.20 9.18 -5.91
CA GLY A 148 -13.09 8.31 -4.76
C GLY A 148 -11.71 7.70 -4.56
N GLU A 149 -10.63 8.40 -4.92
CA GLU A 149 -9.28 8.03 -4.47
C GLU A 149 -9.32 7.72 -2.97
N THR A 150 -8.67 6.63 -2.61
CA THR A 150 -8.74 6.10 -1.25
C THR A 150 -7.33 5.74 -0.79
N ASP A 151 -6.76 6.59 0.06
CA ASP A 151 -5.41 6.44 0.57
C ASP A 151 -5.47 5.66 1.87
N ILE A 152 -5.18 4.36 1.80
CA ILE A 152 -5.17 3.46 2.98
C ILE A 152 -4.04 3.87 3.92
N LEU A 153 -2.91 4.25 3.35
CA LEU A 153 -1.73 4.73 4.04
C LEU A 153 -1.01 5.75 3.17
N GLU A 154 -0.66 6.89 3.74
CA GLU A 154 0.42 7.76 3.28
C GLU A 154 1.31 8.14 4.45
N GLN A 155 2.63 8.16 4.24
CA GLN A 155 3.58 8.69 5.23
C GLN A 155 4.48 9.72 4.58
N ILE A 156 4.78 10.79 5.31
CA ILE A 156 5.50 11.94 4.78
C ILE A 156 6.84 12.10 5.49
N SER A 157 7.93 11.96 4.69
CA SER A 157 9.30 12.25 5.13
C SER A 157 9.72 11.51 6.42
N GLY A 158 9.20 10.29 6.61
CA GLY A 158 9.53 9.44 7.75
C GLY A 158 9.06 9.98 9.11
N LYS A 159 8.06 10.85 9.12
CA LYS A 159 7.42 11.23 10.37
C LYS A 159 6.74 10.00 11.00
N PRO A 160 6.73 9.86 12.33
CA PRO A 160 6.09 8.73 13.01
C PRO A 160 4.56 8.89 13.06
N GLU A 161 3.98 9.21 11.94
CA GLU A 161 2.54 9.40 11.73
C GLU A 161 2.16 8.95 10.33
N MET A 162 0.92 8.51 10.14
CA MET A 162 0.35 8.17 8.84
C MET A 162 -0.94 8.95 8.61
N TYR A 163 -1.25 9.12 7.34
CA TYR A 163 -2.50 9.71 6.88
C TYR A 163 -3.32 8.61 6.19
N ALA A 164 -4.63 8.60 6.47
CA ALA A 164 -5.62 7.81 5.76
C ALA A 164 -6.68 8.76 5.22
N THR A 165 -6.87 8.80 3.91
CA THR A 165 -7.69 9.82 3.26
C THR A 165 -8.69 9.19 2.29
N TYR A 166 -9.92 9.70 2.30
CA TYR A 166 -10.91 9.43 1.27
C TYR A 166 -11.24 10.73 0.54
N HIS A 167 -11.11 10.73 -0.77
CA HIS A 167 -11.38 11.87 -1.64
C HIS A 167 -12.67 11.66 -2.42
N TRP A 168 -13.50 12.69 -2.56
CA TRP A 168 -14.72 12.63 -3.37
C TRP A 168 -15.15 13.99 -3.88
N GLN A 169 -16.05 14.00 -4.84
CA GLN A 169 -16.74 15.17 -5.33
C GLN A 169 -18.23 15.09 -4.95
N THR A 170 -18.85 16.25 -4.76
CA THR A 170 -20.25 16.33 -4.27
C THR A 170 -21.30 15.98 -5.32
N THR A 171 -20.91 15.84 -6.59
CA THR A 171 -21.83 15.56 -7.71
C THR A 171 -21.27 14.48 -8.62
N TRP A 172 -22.12 13.52 -9.00
CA TRP A 172 -21.79 12.46 -9.94
C TRP A 172 -22.72 12.47 -11.17
N PRO A 173 -22.24 12.15 -12.36
CA PRO A 173 -20.82 11.98 -12.69
C PRO A 173 -20.07 13.28 -12.54
N ALA A 174 -18.77 13.20 -12.25
CA ALA A 174 -17.89 14.34 -12.18
C ALA A 174 -17.77 14.98 -13.58
N THR A 175 -18.70 15.84 -13.92
CA THR A 175 -18.77 16.48 -15.25
C THR A 175 -17.73 17.53 -15.47
N ASN A 176 -17.08 17.99 -14.40
CA ASN A 176 -15.96 18.91 -14.41
C ASN A 176 -14.90 18.39 -13.43
N CYS A 177 -13.89 17.72 -13.95
CA CYS A 177 -12.69 17.34 -13.20
C CYS A 177 -11.89 18.60 -12.84
N SER A 178 -12.44 19.43 -12.01
CA SER A 178 -11.85 20.71 -11.64
C SER A 178 -11.43 20.68 -10.18
N TYR A 179 -10.43 19.83 -9.88
CA TYR A 179 -9.68 19.99 -8.63
C TYR A 179 -9.10 21.41 -8.57
N PRO A 180 -9.27 22.18 -7.47
CA PRO A 180 -9.92 21.77 -6.21
C PRO A 180 -11.41 22.15 -6.10
N THR A 181 -12.09 22.62 -7.14
CA THR A 181 -13.47 23.12 -7.05
C THR A 181 -14.45 21.95 -6.94
N GLY A 182 -15.17 21.86 -5.80
CA GLY A 182 -16.08 20.76 -5.50
C GLY A 182 -15.41 19.52 -4.88
N HIS A 183 -14.08 19.49 -4.81
CA HIS A 183 -13.32 18.48 -4.11
C HIS A 183 -13.61 18.50 -2.61
N LYS A 184 -13.75 17.32 -2.02
CA LYS A 184 -13.80 17.09 -0.58
C LYS A 184 -12.89 15.96 -0.20
N SER A 185 -12.39 15.98 1.02
CA SER A 185 -11.65 14.86 1.61
C SER A 185 -12.05 14.63 3.07
N LEU A 186 -11.90 13.39 3.51
CA LEU A 186 -11.89 13.01 4.92
C LEU A 186 -10.47 12.55 5.23
N ASP A 187 -9.71 13.43 5.87
CA ASP A 187 -8.35 13.15 6.27
C ASP A 187 -8.31 12.73 7.72
N ASN A 188 -7.62 11.65 8.02
CA ASN A 188 -7.34 11.24 9.38
C ASN A 188 -5.87 10.89 9.49
N HIS A 189 -5.23 11.30 10.59
CA HIS A 189 -3.85 10.91 10.86
C HIS A 189 -3.73 10.30 12.26
N VAL A 190 -2.86 9.32 12.38
CA VAL A 190 -2.59 8.61 13.63
C VAL A 190 -1.09 8.38 13.78
N ASP A 191 -0.66 8.19 15.03
CA ASP A 191 0.72 7.81 15.32
C ASP A 191 1.07 6.47 14.71
N LEU A 192 2.27 6.39 14.11
CA LEU A 192 2.81 5.20 13.47
C LEU A 192 4.16 4.85 14.09
N PRO A 193 4.19 4.25 15.28
CA PRO A 193 5.45 3.87 15.92
C PRO A 193 6.13 2.71 15.17
N ASN A 194 7.45 2.68 15.22
CA ASN A 194 8.27 1.59 14.63
C ASN A 194 8.04 1.33 13.13
N TRP A 195 7.53 2.30 12.39
CA TRP A 195 7.10 2.23 11.00
C TRP A 195 8.13 1.60 10.04
N ASN A 196 9.42 1.73 10.33
CA ASN A 196 10.51 1.23 9.49
C ASN A 196 11.20 -0.04 10.03
N SER A 197 10.78 -0.56 11.17
CA SER A 197 11.40 -1.72 11.82
C SER A 197 10.45 -2.90 12.01
N THR A 198 9.14 -2.67 11.93
CA THR A 198 8.09 -3.66 12.13
C THR A 198 7.11 -3.64 10.96
N PHE A 199 6.56 -4.80 10.60
CA PHE A 199 5.41 -4.87 9.71
C PHE A 199 4.15 -4.47 10.47
N HIS A 200 3.34 -3.63 9.84
CA HIS A 200 2.03 -3.22 10.30
C HIS A 200 0.98 -3.59 9.25
N GLU A 201 -0.24 -3.88 9.68
CA GLU A 201 -1.35 -4.12 8.76
C GLU A 201 -2.15 -2.83 8.55
N PHE A 202 -2.14 -2.35 7.31
CA PHE A 202 -2.95 -1.24 6.83
C PHE A 202 -4.12 -1.81 6.04
N ALA A 203 -5.35 -1.43 6.39
CA ALA A 203 -6.52 -2.04 5.78
C ALA A 203 -7.64 -1.06 5.48
N LEU A 204 -8.48 -1.45 4.53
CA LEU A 204 -9.67 -0.77 4.09
C LEU A 204 -10.86 -1.73 4.20
N GLU A 205 -11.99 -1.25 4.71
CA GLU A 205 -13.30 -1.87 4.48
C GLU A 205 -14.15 -0.93 3.64
N ARG A 206 -14.68 -1.42 2.53
CA ARG A 206 -15.55 -0.66 1.63
C ARG A 206 -16.88 -1.36 1.44
N THR A 207 -17.94 -0.59 1.63
CA THR A 207 -19.32 -0.98 1.41
C THR A 207 -19.97 -0.02 0.41
N LEU A 208 -21.25 -0.17 0.12
CA LEU A 208 -22.01 0.83 -0.65
C LEU A 208 -22.26 2.12 0.13
N ASP A 209 -22.18 2.06 1.46
CA ASP A 209 -22.58 3.15 2.35
C ASP A 209 -21.42 3.89 2.97
N TYR A 210 -20.26 3.22 3.14
CA TYR A 210 -19.10 3.82 3.79
C TYR A 210 -17.77 3.22 3.35
N VAL A 211 -16.71 3.98 3.62
CA VAL A 211 -15.32 3.57 3.60
C VAL A 211 -14.78 3.67 5.02
N ALA A 212 -14.13 2.62 5.52
CA ALA A 212 -13.47 2.62 6.82
C ALA A 212 -12.01 2.24 6.69
N PHE A 213 -11.14 2.96 7.38
CA PHE A 213 -9.71 2.72 7.43
C PHE A 213 -9.34 2.03 8.74
N VAL A 214 -8.46 1.05 8.66
CA VAL A 214 -8.07 0.20 9.78
C VAL A 214 -6.56 0.10 9.83
N TYR A 215 -5.99 0.26 11.02
CA TYR A 215 -4.58 0.13 11.31
C TYR A 215 -4.39 -0.89 12.44
N ASP A 216 -3.62 -1.95 12.20
CA ASP A 216 -3.37 -3.06 13.13
C ASP A 216 -4.66 -3.59 13.81
N GLY A 217 -5.74 -3.69 13.02
CA GLY A 217 -7.04 -4.21 13.46
C GLY A 217 -7.98 -3.18 14.11
N GLU A 218 -7.53 -1.96 14.34
CA GLU A 218 -8.33 -0.88 14.92
C GLU A 218 -8.83 0.09 13.85
N THR A 219 -10.14 0.40 13.88
CA THR A 219 -10.72 1.40 12.96
C THR A 219 -10.25 2.80 13.36
N ILE A 220 -9.52 3.46 12.47
CA ILE A 220 -8.96 4.80 12.68
C ILE A 220 -9.78 5.92 12.05
N ALA A 221 -10.54 5.63 11.00
CA ALA A 221 -11.46 6.56 10.36
C ALA A 221 -12.61 5.83 9.68
N ASN A 222 -13.74 6.50 9.50
CA ASN A 222 -14.92 5.96 8.84
C ASN A 222 -15.77 7.10 8.27
N THR A 223 -16.20 6.99 7.01
CA THR A 223 -17.06 7.98 6.35
C THR A 223 -18.53 7.86 6.76
N SER A 224 -18.94 6.83 7.51
CA SER A 224 -20.32 6.62 7.96
C SER A 224 -20.83 7.80 8.77
N GLY A 225 -22.03 8.30 8.43
CA GLY A 225 -22.63 9.43 9.08
C GLY A 225 -22.07 10.81 8.69
N THR A 226 -21.19 10.86 7.69
CA THR A 226 -20.69 12.09 7.08
C THR A 226 -21.48 12.41 5.79
N ASP A 227 -21.15 13.51 5.12
CA ASP A 227 -21.69 13.85 3.79
C ASP A 227 -20.87 13.24 2.63
N ALA A 228 -19.93 12.34 2.95
CA ALA A 228 -19.09 11.70 1.95
C ALA A 228 -19.91 10.83 1.00
N LEU A 229 -19.74 11.06 -0.30
CA LEU A 229 -20.32 10.20 -1.32
C LEU A 229 -19.37 9.03 -1.59
N VAL A 230 -19.83 7.81 -1.30
CA VAL A 230 -19.08 6.61 -1.59
C VAL A 230 -19.35 6.18 -3.02
N TRP A 231 -18.39 6.44 -3.91
CA TRP A 231 -18.49 6.06 -5.31
C TRP A 231 -18.35 4.55 -5.47
N ASP A 232 -19.31 3.96 -6.15
CA ASP A 232 -19.33 2.52 -6.38
C ASP A 232 -18.92 2.20 -7.82
N MET A 233 -17.62 2.10 -8.02
CA MET A 233 -16.97 1.66 -9.24
C MET A 233 -15.86 0.67 -8.93
N PRO A 234 -15.30 -0.04 -9.94
CA PRO A 234 -14.16 -0.92 -9.72
C PRO A 234 -12.90 -0.13 -9.35
N PHE A 235 -12.32 -0.43 -8.20
CA PHE A 235 -11.07 0.15 -7.71
C PHE A 235 -9.92 -0.84 -7.84
N TYR A 236 -8.74 -0.37 -8.18
CA TYR A 236 -7.49 -1.13 -8.17
C TYR A 236 -6.54 -0.63 -7.10
N LEU A 237 -5.65 -1.52 -6.63
CA LEU A 237 -4.66 -1.24 -5.60
C LEU A 237 -3.36 -0.74 -6.21
N ILE A 238 -2.73 0.23 -5.55
CA ILE A 238 -1.40 0.77 -5.86
C ILE A 238 -0.55 0.71 -4.61
N ILE A 239 0.72 0.31 -4.75
CA ILE A 239 1.73 0.34 -3.69
C ILE A 239 3.00 0.95 -4.27
N ASN A 240 3.48 2.04 -3.69
CA ASN A 240 4.64 2.76 -4.19
C ASN A 240 5.38 3.52 -3.08
N THR A 241 6.49 4.11 -3.45
CA THR A 241 7.15 5.18 -2.70
C THR A 241 7.47 6.29 -3.68
N ALA A 242 6.73 7.38 -3.64
CA ALA A 242 7.09 8.59 -4.35
C ALA A 242 8.30 9.26 -3.68
N ILE A 243 9.09 10.00 -4.44
CA ILE A 243 10.21 10.79 -3.92
C ILE A 243 10.01 12.24 -4.35
N GLY A 244 10.01 13.16 -3.38
CA GLY A 244 9.79 14.57 -3.64
C GLY A 244 8.32 14.93 -3.84
N GLY A 245 8.08 16.18 -4.20
CA GLY A 245 6.76 16.76 -4.38
C GLY A 245 6.43 17.85 -3.37
N ALA A 246 5.29 18.51 -3.56
CA ALA A 246 4.93 19.68 -2.76
C ALA A 246 4.71 19.35 -1.27
N TRP A 247 4.16 18.18 -0.97
CA TRP A 247 3.82 17.81 0.41
C TRP A 247 5.02 17.30 1.21
N PRO A 248 5.79 16.26 0.76
CA PRO A 248 6.98 15.82 1.51
C PRO A 248 8.16 16.78 1.38
N GLY A 249 8.17 17.69 0.40
CA GLY A 249 9.34 18.40 -0.05
C GLY A 249 10.33 17.50 -0.78
N GLU A 250 11.40 18.04 -1.30
CA GLU A 250 12.41 17.26 -2.05
C GLU A 250 13.33 16.47 -1.12
N ALA A 251 13.75 15.29 -1.60
CA ALA A 251 14.84 14.57 -0.96
C ALA A 251 16.14 15.36 -1.09
N ASN A 252 16.93 15.40 -0.02
CA ASN A 252 18.12 16.23 0.07
C ASN A 252 19.36 15.41 0.50
N ALA A 253 20.46 16.08 0.83
CA ALA A 253 21.71 15.42 1.22
C ALA A 253 21.56 14.56 2.50
N SER A 254 20.61 14.87 3.37
CA SER A 254 20.34 14.11 4.60
C SER A 254 19.59 12.82 4.35
N THR A 255 18.83 12.72 3.23
CA THR A 255 18.03 11.54 2.89
C THR A 255 18.94 10.37 2.58
N ILE A 256 18.79 9.29 3.33
CA ILE A 256 19.61 8.09 3.20
C ILE A 256 18.97 7.15 2.16
N PHE A 257 19.79 6.70 1.21
CA PHE A 257 19.45 5.72 0.19
C PHE A 257 20.54 4.64 0.12
N PRO A 258 20.26 3.40 -0.37
CA PRO A 258 18.93 2.94 -0.79
C PRO A 258 18.04 2.61 0.40
N VAL A 259 16.73 2.66 0.18
CA VAL A 259 15.70 2.19 1.12
C VAL A 259 14.67 1.34 0.37
N ALA A 260 13.86 0.57 1.08
CA ALA A 260 12.84 -0.25 0.46
C ALA A 260 11.52 -0.21 1.25
N HIS A 261 10.42 -0.03 0.55
CA HIS A 261 9.08 -0.33 1.00
C HIS A 261 8.87 -1.84 0.85
N THR A 262 8.68 -2.55 1.95
CA THR A 262 8.62 -4.01 1.97
C THR A 262 7.20 -4.46 2.30
N VAL A 263 6.61 -5.33 1.49
CA VAL A 263 5.25 -5.86 1.68
C VAL A 263 5.33 -7.36 1.92
N ASP A 264 4.80 -7.80 3.07
CA ASP A 264 4.76 -9.20 3.48
C ASP A 264 3.60 -9.94 2.80
N TYR A 265 2.42 -9.34 2.80
CA TYR A 265 1.26 -9.89 2.08
C TYR A 265 0.26 -8.80 1.67
N VAL A 266 -0.57 -9.17 0.69
CA VAL A 266 -1.82 -8.49 0.36
C VAL A 266 -2.96 -9.50 0.41
N VAL A 267 -4.06 -9.15 1.08
CA VAL A 267 -5.28 -9.97 1.13
C VAL A 267 -6.47 -9.12 0.72
N VAL A 268 -7.33 -9.66 -0.13
CA VAL A 268 -8.66 -9.11 -0.38
C VAL A 268 -9.70 -10.13 0.05
N ALA A 269 -10.66 -9.69 0.87
CA ALA A 269 -11.73 -10.52 1.39
C ALA A 269 -13.10 -9.94 1.04
N ARG A 270 -14.10 -10.82 0.95
CA ARG A 270 -15.51 -10.49 0.77
C ARG A 270 -16.28 -10.85 2.03
N LYS A 271 -17.29 -10.08 2.34
CA LYS A 271 -18.24 -10.38 3.42
C LYS A 271 -19.06 -11.61 3.04
N THR A 272 -19.13 -12.59 3.93
CA THR A 272 -19.91 -13.85 3.77
C THR A 272 -21.31 -13.73 4.35
#